data_ecec43d7c529c3c0290f94ac5d9276fb
#
_entry.id   ecec43d7c529c3c0290f94ac5d9276fb
#
_cell.length_a   1.000
_cell.length_b   1.000
_cell.length_c   1.000
_cell.angle_alpha   90.00
_cell.angle_beta   90.00
_cell.angle_gamma   90.00
#
_symmetry.space_group_name_H-M   'P 1'
#
loop_
_entity.id
_entity.type
_entity.pdbx_description
1 polymer ?
#
loop_
_entity_poly.entity_id
_entity_poly.type
_entity_poly.pdbx_seq_one_letter_code
_entity_poly.pdbx_strand_id
1 'polypeptide(L)'
;MKNSILKIVLLCTLVLLFSCKKEDPKPVNKPYKAGVILSFDDAYVNEWYATNQKLKKYSWKGTFFVCRINTLDQSEVEKLLEMQKEGHEIAGHTYTHINAVPFLKNHSIEEYMNQEIDPMLHLMGFYGLDVSTFAYPYGGRTKKLDAALLKKFKIIRGRAFCEEVANKQGCYYNNSNLVFSFSIDDTHNHFNIPHLLKLLEYAKKNNKILKQNYSMA
;
A
#
# COMPACT_ATOMS: atom_id res chain seq x y z
N MET A 1 19.56 50.14 -39.83
CA MET A 1 19.30 49.82 -38.42
C MET A 1 17.95 49.12 -38.17
N LYS A 2 16.84 49.45 -38.87
CA LYS A 2 15.52 48.79 -38.67
C LYS A 2 15.47 47.29 -38.98
N ASN A 3 16.23 46.80 -39.97
CA ASN A 3 16.23 45.40 -40.40
C ASN A 3 17.00 44.43 -39.46
N SER A 4 17.96 44.94 -38.67
CA SER A 4 18.71 44.13 -37.72
C SER A 4 17.92 43.84 -36.44
N ILE A 5 17.12 44.80 -36.01
CA ILE A 5 16.28 44.63 -34.80
C ILE A 5 15.18 43.60 -35.05
N LEU A 6 14.57 43.62 -36.26
CA LEU A 6 13.51 42.67 -36.64
C LEU A 6 14.03 41.23 -36.72
N LYS A 7 15.28 41.00 -37.14
CA LYS A 7 15.91 39.67 -37.18
C LYS A 7 16.22 39.15 -35.78
N ILE A 8 16.61 40.01 -34.84
CA ILE A 8 16.90 39.62 -33.45
C ILE A 8 15.59 39.27 -32.73
N VAL A 9 14.50 40.01 -32.93
CA VAL A 9 13.17 39.69 -32.34
C VAL A 9 12.63 38.38 -32.90
N LEU A 10 12.82 38.08 -34.20
CA LEU A 10 12.39 36.82 -34.81
C LEU A 10 13.19 35.61 -34.31
N LEU A 11 14.49 35.81 -34.00
CA LEU A 11 15.34 34.74 -33.45
C LEU A 11 15.02 34.43 -31.99
N CYS A 12 14.66 35.46 -31.18
CA CYS A 12 14.26 35.27 -29.79
C CYS A 12 12.89 34.60 -29.67
N THR A 13 11.96 34.79 -30.60
CA THR A 13 10.64 34.13 -30.59
C THR A 13 10.71 32.65 -30.99
N LEU A 14 11.75 32.24 -31.77
CA LEU A 14 11.91 30.84 -32.17
C LEU A 14 12.52 29.95 -31.07
N VAL A 15 13.23 30.56 -30.09
CA VAL A 15 13.84 29.82 -28.99
C VAL A 15 12.81 29.43 -27.87
N LEU A 16 11.62 30.08 -27.82
CA LEU A 16 10.61 29.83 -26.82
C LEU A 16 9.67 28.64 -27.13
N LEU A 17 9.82 27.96 -28.27
CA LEU A 17 8.98 26.84 -28.66
C LEU A 17 9.58 25.46 -28.37
N PHE A 18 10.79 25.38 -27.85
CA PHE A 18 11.32 24.14 -27.28
C PHE A 18 10.85 24.00 -25.84
N SER A 19 9.53 23.90 -25.64
CA SER A 19 8.99 23.34 -24.43
C SER A 19 9.39 21.86 -24.41
N CYS A 20 10.40 21.53 -23.65
CA CYS A 20 10.73 20.15 -23.30
C CYS A 20 9.49 19.55 -22.63
N LYS A 21 8.64 18.84 -23.39
CA LYS A 21 7.72 17.87 -22.78
C LYS A 21 8.63 16.90 -22.02
N LYS A 22 8.64 17.00 -20.69
CA LYS A 22 9.08 15.89 -19.86
C LYS A 22 8.17 14.73 -20.26
N GLU A 23 8.70 13.79 -21.04
CA GLU A 23 8.05 12.50 -21.19
C GLU A 23 8.00 11.90 -19.80
N ASP A 24 6.82 11.60 -19.32
CA ASP A 24 6.66 10.78 -18.13
C ASP A 24 7.48 9.50 -18.34
N PRO A 25 8.28 9.08 -17.34
CA PRO A 25 9.13 7.91 -17.50
C PRO A 25 8.20 6.73 -17.86
N LYS A 26 8.38 6.20 -19.08
CA LYS A 26 7.65 5.01 -19.52
C LYS A 26 7.84 3.96 -18.44
N PRO A 27 6.75 3.31 -17.95
CA PRO A 27 6.89 2.29 -16.93
C PRO A 27 7.89 1.26 -17.42
N VAL A 28 8.99 1.11 -16.67
CA VAL A 28 10.01 0.10 -16.98
C VAL A 28 9.33 -1.25 -16.79
N ASN A 29 9.01 -1.88 -17.89
CA ASN A 29 8.35 -3.17 -17.95
C ASN A 29 9.39 -4.25 -17.56
N LYS A 30 9.80 -4.27 -16.26
CA LYS A 30 10.58 -5.40 -15.74
C LYS A 30 9.61 -6.60 -15.70
N PRO A 31 9.91 -7.70 -16.39
CA PRO A 31 9.08 -8.88 -16.31
C PRO A 31 9.12 -9.40 -14.87
N TYR A 32 8.03 -9.22 -14.14
CA TYR A 32 7.90 -9.82 -12.82
C TYR A 32 7.74 -11.32 -12.97
N LYS A 33 8.39 -12.08 -12.11
CA LYS A 33 8.02 -13.48 -11.90
C LYS A 33 6.68 -13.54 -11.19
N ALA A 34 5.87 -14.54 -11.49
CA ALA A 34 4.64 -14.78 -10.75
C ALA A 34 4.94 -14.91 -9.25
N GLY A 35 4.10 -14.30 -8.43
CA GLY A 35 4.30 -14.31 -6.98
C GLY A 35 3.02 -13.98 -6.23
N VAL A 36 3.08 -14.13 -4.92
CA VAL A 36 2.03 -13.75 -3.98
C VAL A 36 2.63 -12.84 -2.93
N ILE A 37 1.99 -11.70 -2.68
CA ILE A 37 2.25 -10.87 -1.51
C ILE A 37 1.17 -11.21 -0.49
N LEU A 38 1.60 -11.69 0.67
CA LEU A 38 0.75 -11.93 1.84
C LEU A 38 0.84 -10.72 2.77
N SER A 39 -0.29 -10.21 3.19
CA SER A 39 -0.35 -9.17 4.21
C SER A 39 -1.35 -9.53 5.30
N PHE A 40 -1.10 -8.98 6.48
CA PHE A 40 -1.88 -9.22 7.70
C PHE A 40 -2.23 -7.86 8.29
N ASP A 41 -3.48 -7.68 8.67
CA ASP A 41 -4.01 -6.42 9.15
C ASP A 41 -4.34 -6.52 10.66
N ASP A 42 -4.46 -5.38 11.32
CA ASP A 42 -4.90 -5.16 12.71
C ASP A 42 -3.76 -5.12 13.76
N ALA A 43 -3.86 -5.89 14.85
CA ALA A 43 -2.90 -5.85 15.96
C ALA A 43 -2.67 -7.23 16.62
N TYR A 44 -2.80 -8.30 15.85
CA TYR A 44 -2.64 -9.68 16.32
C TYR A 44 -1.17 -10.12 16.30
N VAL A 45 -0.32 -9.35 17.00
CA VAL A 45 1.14 -9.49 16.93
C VAL A 45 1.62 -10.87 17.42
N ASN A 46 0.99 -11.39 18.47
CA ASN A 46 1.36 -12.69 19.03
C ASN A 46 1.08 -13.84 18.06
N GLU A 47 -0.07 -13.81 17.39
CA GLU A 47 -0.48 -14.79 16.38
C GLU A 47 0.38 -14.68 15.12
N TRP A 48 0.71 -13.45 14.70
CA TRP A 48 1.62 -13.22 13.58
C TRP A 48 3.01 -13.78 13.87
N TYR A 49 3.53 -13.50 15.06
CA TYR A 49 4.84 -14.02 15.46
C TYR A 49 4.85 -15.54 15.51
N ALA A 50 3.84 -16.16 16.13
CA ALA A 50 3.71 -17.62 16.18
C ALA A 50 3.58 -18.24 14.77
N THR A 51 2.85 -17.59 13.86
CA THR A 51 2.73 -18.01 12.47
C THR A 51 4.05 -17.87 11.73
N ASN A 52 4.78 -16.77 11.94
CA ASN A 52 6.09 -16.56 11.37
C ASN A 52 7.06 -17.68 11.76
N GLN A 53 7.12 -18.07 13.04
CA GLN A 53 7.97 -19.17 13.49
C GLN A 53 7.67 -20.49 12.76
N LYS A 54 6.39 -20.80 12.51
CA LYS A 54 5.97 -22.00 11.76
C LYS A 54 6.33 -21.94 10.27
N LEU A 55 6.31 -20.74 9.68
CA LEU A 55 6.51 -20.53 8.24
C LEU A 55 7.96 -20.22 7.84
N LYS A 56 8.87 -19.98 8.80
CA LYS A 56 10.31 -19.71 8.54
C LYS A 56 10.95 -20.70 7.58
N LYS A 57 10.59 -21.99 7.68
CA LYS A 57 11.10 -23.06 6.82
C LYS A 57 10.82 -22.88 5.33
N TYR A 58 9.86 -22.01 4.98
CA TYR A 58 9.53 -21.68 3.61
C TYR A 58 10.24 -20.42 3.09
N SER A 59 11.10 -19.80 3.90
CA SER A 59 11.78 -18.53 3.57
C SER A 59 10.82 -17.42 3.13
N TRP A 60 9.59 -17.43 3.66
CA TRP A 60 8.53 -16.48 3.30
C TRP A 60 8.78 -15.10 3.87
N LYS A 61 8.20 -14.08 3.27
CA LYS A 61 8.11 -12.72 3.81
C LYS A 61 6.69 -12.21 3.64
N GLY A 62 6.23 -11.42 4.61
CA GLY A 62 4.91 -10.80 4.61
C GLY A 62 4.98 -9.34 5.03
N THR A 63 3.87 -8.62 4.83
CA THR A 63 3.65 -7.26 5.30
C THR A 63 2.63 -7.28 6.43
N PHE A 64 2.92 -6.65 7.56
CA PHE A 64 2.06 -6.58 8.73
C PHE A 64 1.62 -5.13 8.95
N PHE A 65 0.36 -4.84 8.65
CA PHE A 65 -0.25 -3.52 8.78
C PHE A 65 -0.79 -3.34 10.19
N VAL A 66 -0.03 -2.64 11.02
CA VAL A 66 -0.28 -2.50 12.46
C VAL A 66 -1.16 -1.28 12.73
N CYS A 67 -2.32 -1.50 13.36
CA CYS A 67 -3.11 -0.46 13.99
C CYS A 67 -2.92 -0.46 15.51
N ARG A 68 -3.43 0.57 16.19
CA ARG A 68 -3.44 0.66 17.67
C ARG A 68 -2.09 0.40 18.31
N ILE A 69 -1.01 0.87 17.67
CA ILE A 69 0.37 0.69 18.15
C ILE A 69 0.56 1.17 19.60
N ASN A 70 -0.26 2.11 20.07
CA ASN A 70 -0.26 2.63 21.43
C ASN A 70 -0.84 1.66 22.48
N THR A 71 -1.46 0.58 22.06
CA THR A 71 -2.04 -0.44 22.96
C THR A 71 -1.17 -1.69 23.08
N LEU A 72 -0.13 -1.79 22.25
CA LEU A 72 0.79 -2.93 22.29
C LEU A 72 1.69 -2.85 23.53
N ASP A 73 1.94 -4.00 24.15
CA ASP A 73 2.92 -4.10 25.20
C ASP A 73 4.35 -4.17 24.65
N GLN A 74 5.33 -4.09 25.57
CA GLN A 74 6.76 -4.13 25.22
C GLN A 74 7.14 -5.42 24.48
N SER A 75 6.60 -6.57 24.89
CA SER A 75 6.89 -7.86 24.25
C SER A 75 6.35 -7.93 22.82
N GLU A 76 5.19 -7.32 22.54
CA GLU A 76 4.62 -7.25 21.22
C GLU A 76 5.45 -6.34 20.30
N VAL A 77 5.90 -5.19 20.80
CA VAL A 77 6.80 -4.31 20.05
C VAL A 77 8.13 -5.01 19.73
N GLU A 78 8.71 -5.73 20.67
CA GLU A 78 9.94 -6.52 20.45
C GLU A 78 9.75 -7.58 19.35
N LYS A 79 8.60 -8.26 19.32
CA LYS A 79 8.26 -9.23 18.26
C LYS A 79 8.15 -8.56 16.89
N LEU A 80 7.54 -7.36 16.79
CA LEU A 80 7.50 -6.61 15.54
C LEU A 80 8.91 -6.23 15.06
N LEU A 81 9.78 -5.78 15.97
CA LEU A 81 11.17 -5.44 15.65
C LEU A 81 11.96 -6.68 15.18
N GLU A 82 11.76 -7.84 15.82
CA GLU A 82 12.38 -9.10 15.38
C GLU A 82 11.89 -9.47 13.97
N MET A 83 10.60 -9.40 13.72
CA MET A 83 10.02 -9.70 12.41
C MET A 83 10.54 -8.73 11.34
N GLN A 84 10.67 -7.44 11.64
CA GLN A 84 11.28 -6.46 10.74
C GLN A 84 12.74 -6.81 10.45
N LYS A 85 13.54 -7.15 11.47
CA LYS A 85 14.93 -7.59 11.33
C LYS A 85 15.06 -8.87 10.49
N GLU A 86 14.09 -9.75 10.57
CA GLU A 86 14.01 -10.95 9.74
C GLU A 86 13.62 -10.65 8.28
N GLY A 87 13.31 -9.41 7.95
CA GLY A 87 12.99 -8.94 6.59
C GLY A 87 11.51 -9.00 6.22
N HIS A 88 10.62 -9.07 7.21
CA HIS A 88 9.22 -8.75 7.01
C HIS A 88 9.03 -7.24 6.98
N GLU A 89 7.97 -6.77 6.34
CA GLU A 89 7.58 -5.37 6.36
C GLU A 89 6.59 -5.12 7.51
N ILE A 90 6.90 -4.14 8.37
CA ILE A 90 5.96 -3.61 9.35
C ILE A 90 5.43 -2.29 8.78
N ALA A 91 4.11 -2.13 8.71
CA ALA A 91 3.43 -1.08 7.96
C ALA A 91 2.31 -0.45 8.76
N GLY A 92 1.83 0.72 8.33
CA GLY A 92 0.83 1.49 9.05
C GLY A 92 -0.60 1.08 8.74
N HIS A 93 -1.48 1.09 9.80
CA HIS A 93 -2.91 0.77 9.68
C HIS A 93 -3.78 1.68 10.56
N THR A 94 -3.39 2.94 10.69
CA THR A 94 -3.95 3.99 11.55
C THR A 94 -3.70 3.81 13.06
N TYR A 95 -3.85 4.90 13.79
CA TYR A 95 -3.62 4.93 15.23
C TYR A 95 -4.72 4.25 16.02
N THR A 96 -6.01 4.44 15.64
CA THR A 96 -7.17 3.90 16.36
C THR A 96 -7.98 2.85 15.59
N HIS A 97 -7.56 2.50 14.38
CA HIS A 97 -8.28 1.61 13.45
C HIS A 97 -9.59 2.22 12.95
N ILE A 98 -9.62 3.52 12.66
CA ILE A 98 -10.83 4.19 12.21
C ILE A 98 -11.05 4.06 10.69
N ASN A 99 -12.31 3.88 10.30
CA ASN A 99 -12.69 3.94 8.88
C ASN A 99 -12.70 5.40 8.40
N ALA A 100 -11.88 5.72 7.41
CA ALA A 100 -11.74 7.07 6.90
C ALA A 100 -13.02 7.63 6.26
N VAL A 101 -13.86 6.78 5.63
CA VAL A 101 -15.06 7.27 4.91
C VAL A 101 -16.10 7.88 5.85
N PRO A 102 -16.57 7.23 6.93
CA PRO A 102 -17.45 7.87 7.90
C PRO A 102 -16.78 9.02 8.65
N PHE A 103 -15.49 8.91 8.99
CA PHE A 103 -14.76 9.99 9.66
C PHE A 103 -14.78 11.29 8.85
N LEU A 104 -14.47 11.22 7.56
CA LEU A 104 -14.41 12.38 6.66
C LEU A 104 -15.78 12.98 6.31
N LYS A 105 -16.89 12.45 6.81
CA LYS A 105 -18.19 13.14 6.69
C LYS A 105 -18.27 14.39 7.58
N ASN A 106 -17.59 14.37 8.72
CA ASN A 106 -17.67 15.42 9.72
C ASN A 106 -16.30 16.05 10.06
N HIS A 107 -15.21 15.55 9.47
CA HIS A 107 -13.84 15.96 9.73
C HIS A 107 -13.07 16.18 8.42
N SER A 108 -12.04 16.99 8.48
CA SER A 108 -11.14 17.27 7.37
C SER A 108 -10.10 16.14 7.19
N ILE A 109 -9.44 16.15 6.03
CA ILE A 109 -8.27 15.28 5.78
C ILE A 109 -7.12 15.64 6.74
N GLU A 110 -6.94 16.92 7.04
CA GLU A 110 -5.92 17.38 7.98
C GLU A 110 -6.16 16.81 9.38
N GLU A 111 -7.39 16.83 9.86
CA GLU A 111 -7.75 16.19 11.14
C GLU A 111 -7.48 14.67 11.12
N TYR A 112 -7.81 13.98 10.02
CA TYR A 112 -7.48 12.57 9.88
C TYR A 112 -5.96 12.32 9.93
N MET A 113 -5.17 13.15 9.25
CA MET A 113 -3.70 13.04 9.28
C MET A 113 -3.17 13.28 10.68
N ASN A 114 -3.65 14.30 11.37
CA ASN A 114 -3.20 14.70 12.71
C ASN A 114 -3.63 13.70 13.81
N GLN A 115 -4.77 13.03 13.66
CA GLN A 115 -5.30 12.12 14.68
C GLN A 115 -4.92 10.66 14.45
N GLU A 116 -4.75 10.23 13.20
CA GLU A 116 -4.62 8.82 12.85
C GLU A 116 -3.26 8.46 12.23
N ILE A 117 -2.68 9.37 11.46
CA ILE A 117 -1.45 9.07 10.71
C ILE A 117 -0.21 9.54 11.45
N ASP A 118 -0.17 10.81 11.85
CA ASP A 118 1.03 11.38 12.45
C ASP A 118 1.35 10.77 13.83
N PRO A 119 0.37 10.53 14.73
CA PRO A 119 0.64 9.84 15.99
C PRO A 119 1.11 8.39 15.79
N MET A 120 0.51 7.68 14.84
CA MET A 120 0.93 6.32 14.48
C MET A 120 2.40 6.31 14.01
N LEU A 121 2.75 7.16 13.03
CA LEU A 121 4.11 7.24 12.50
C LEU A 121 5.12 7.67 13.57
N HIS A 122 4.74 8.63 14.43
CA HIS A 122 5.59 9.09 15.53
C HIS A 122 5.91 7.95 16.49
N LEU A 123 4.90 7.19 16.94
CA LEU A 123 5.09 6.13 17.91
C LEU A 123 5.82 4.92 17.29
N MET A 124 5.49 4.54 16.04
CA MET A 124 6.21 3.48 15.33
C MET A 124 7.68 3.85 15.14
N GLY A 125 7.98 5.09 14.76
CA GLY A 125 9.35 5.59 14.65
C GLY A 125 10.09 5.65 16.01
N PHE A 126 9.41 6.01 17.10
CA PHE A 126 9.96 5.98 18.44
C PHE A 126 10.39 4.55 18.85
N TYR A 127 9.63 3.55 18.47
CA TYR A 127 9.99 2.14 18.67
C TYR A 127 11.05 1.60 17.69
N GLY A 128 11.47 2.37 16.68
CA GLY A 128 12.45 1.93 15.69
C GLY A 128 11.85 1.10 14.54
N LEU A 129 10.55 1.17 14.35
CA LEU A 129 9.87 0.55 13.21
C LEU A 129 9.94 1.45 11.97
N ASP A 130 10.45 0.90 10.85
CA ASP A 130 10.57 1.61 9.57
C ASP A 130 9.29 1.40 8.74
N VAL A 131 8.47 2.46 8.65
CA VAL A 131 7.15 2.42 8.00
C VAL A 131 7.18 3.16 6.68
N SER A 132 6.97 2.43 5.59
CA SER A 132 6.93 3.01 4.25
C SER A 132 5.64 2.75 3.47
N THR A 133 4.78 1.87 3.97
CA THR A 133 3.50 1.54 3.35
C THR A 133 2.34 1.65 4.35
N PHE A 134 1.13 1.79 3.81
CA PHE A 134 -0.08 1.99 4.60
C PHE A 134 -1.24 1.18 4.03
N ALA A 135 -2.08 0.63 4.89
CA ALA A 135 -3.36 0.05 4.52
C ALA A 135 -4.53 0.78 5.18
N TYR A 136 -5.60 0.96 4.43
CA TYR A 136 -6.83 1.55 4.97
C TYR A 136 -7.62 0.55 5.80
N PRO A 137 -7.96 0.87 7.07
CA PRO A 137 -8.96 0.10 7.82
C PRO A 137 -10.26 -0.04 7.04
N TYR A 138 -10.82 -1.23 7.02
CA TYR A 138 -12.05 -1.57 6.28
C TYR A 138 -11.97 -1.32 4.76
N GLY A 139 -10.80 -0.93 4.22
CA GLY A 139 -10.63 -0.49 2.84
C GLY A 139 -11.26 0.89 2.53
N GLY A 140 -11.71 1.61 3.56
CA GLY A 140 -12.41 2.89 3.43
C GLY A 140 -11.48 4.02 3.01
N ARG A 141 -11.61 4.51 1.77
CA ARG A 141 -10.71 5.51 1.15
C ARG A 141 -11.44 6.53 0.30
N THR A 142 -10.80 7.67 0.08
CA THR A 142 -11.22 8.68 -0.91
C THR A 142 -10.03 9.10 -1.77
N LYS A 143 -10.29 9.53 -3.01
CA LYS A 143 -9.22 10.02 -3.90
C LYS A 143 -8.40 11.18 -3.31
N LYS A 144 -9.05 12.05 -2.54
CA LYS A 144 -8.36 13.18 -1.90
C LYS A 144 -7.45 12.70 -0.77
N LEU A 145 -7.90 11.71 0.02
CA LEU A 145 -7.08 11.12 1.08
C LEU A 145 -5.92 10.31 0.51
N ASP A 146 -6.12 9.58 -0.61
CA ASP A 146 -5.03 8.88 -1.30
C ASP A 146 -3.89 9.84 -1.65
N ALA A 147 -4.23 11.00 -2.22
CA ALA A 147 -3.24 12.01 -2.60
C ALA A 147 -2.48 12.60 -1.39
N ALA A 148 -3.13 12.68 -0.22
CA ALA A 148 -2.49 13.11 1.02
C ALA A 148 -1.54 12.03 1.57
N LEU A 149 -1.99 10.78 1.63
CA LEU A 149 -1.20 9.66 2.15
C LEU A 149 -0.01 9.32 1.26
N LEU A 150 -0.14 9.41 -0.06
CA LEU A 150 0.97 9.20 -1.00
C LEU A 150 2.10 10.23 -0.90
N LYS A 151 1.92 11.32 -0.15
CA LYS A 151 3.01 12.22 0.22
C LYS A 151 3.87 11.68 1.37
N LYS A 152 3.34 10.76 2.17
CA LYS A 152 4.01 10.16 3.34
C LYS A 152 4.42 8.70 3.10
N PHE A 153 3.66 7.95 2.33
CA PHE A 153 3.88 6.53 2.08
C PHE A 153 4.22 6.26 0.62
N LYS A 154 5.11 5.30 0.38
CA LYS A 154 5.48 4.83 -0.96
C LYS A 154 4.34 4.07 -1.63
N ILE A 155 3.61 3.28 -0.87
CA ILE A 155 2.47 2.48 -1.33
C ILE A 155 1.33 2.62 -0.31
N ILE A 156 0.12 2.77 -0.80
CA ILE A 156 -1.10 2.68 0.00
C ILE A 156 -1.98 1.55 -0.53
N ARG A 157 -2.62 0.82 0.37
CA ARG A 157 -3.43 -0.35 0.04
C ARG A 157 -4.89 -0.14 0.43
N GLY A 158 -5.77 -0.29 -0.56
CA GLY A 158 -7.19 -0.49 -0.39
C GLY A 158 -7.57 -1.97 -0.48
N ARG A 159 -8.87 -2.26 -0.49
CA ARG A 159 -9.43 -3.60 -0.54
C ARG A 159 -10.20 -3.83 -1.83
N ALA A 160 -10.10 -5.02 -2.41
CA ALA A 160 -10.98 -5.49 -3.46
C ALA A 160 -12.25 -6.09 -2.80
N PHE A 161 -13.42 -5.50 -3.08
CA PHE A 161 -14.67 -5.80 -2.35
C PHE A 161 -15.56 -6.83 -3.02
N CYS A 162 -15.27 -7.24 -4.24
CA CYS A 162 -16.13 -8.17 -4.97
C CYS A 162 -15.32 -9.28 -5.62
N GLU A 163 -15.99 -10.41 -5.79
CA GLU A 163 -15.49 -11.49 -6.64
C GLU A 163 -15.73 -11.11 -8.10
N GLU A 164 -14.65 -11.05 -8.85
CA GLU A 164 -14.65 -10.82 -10.29
C GLU A 164 -13.93 -11.97 -10.98
N VAL A 165 -14.17 -12.15 -12.27
CA VAL A 165 -13.38 -13.13 -13.03
C VAL A 165 -11.88 -12.84 -12.93
N ALA A 166 -11.06 -13.86 -12.85
CA ALA A 166 -9.66 -13.77 -12.45
C ALA A 166 -8.85 -12.71 -13.25
N ASN A 167 -9.12 -12.52 -14.53
CA ASN A 167 -8.42 -11.53 -15.36
C ASN A 167 -8.87 -10.08 -15.15
N LYS A 168 -9.96 -9.83 -14.43
CA LYS A 168 -10.49 -8.48 -14.13
C LYS A 168 -10.24 -8.04 -12.71
N GLN A 169 -9.79 -8.96 -11.83
CA GLN A 169 -9.54 -8.63 -10.43
C GLN A 169 -8.46 -7.56 -10.27
N GLY A 170 -8.78 -6.51 -9.48
CA GLY A 170 -7.87 -5.40 -9.18
C GLY A 170 -6.72 -5.74 -8.20
N CYS A 171 -6.68 -6.97 -7.69
CA CYS A 171 -5.69 -7.40 -6.70
C CYS A 171 -4.32 -7.79 -7.30
N TYR A 172 -4.13 -7.71 -8.61
CA TYR A 172 -2.80 -7.89 -9.20
C TYR A 172 -1.99 -6.59 -9.18
N TYR A 173 -0.69 -6.71 -8.91
CA TYR A 173 0.20 -5.56 -8.95
C TYR A 173 0.38 -5.06 -10.39
N ASN A 174 0.25 -3.75 -10.55
CA ASN A 174 0.30 -3.06 -11.85
C ASN A 174 1.24 -1.85 -11.87
N ASN A 175 2.27 -1.85 -11.00
CA ASN A 175 3.21 -0.73 -10.82
C ASN A 175 2.59 0.56 -10.23
N SER A 176 1.38 0.49 -9.69
CA SER A 176 0.74 1.63 -9.01
C SER A 176 1.17 1.73 -7.55
N ASN A 177 1.27 2.95 -7.05
CA ASN A 177 1.44 3.24 -5.63
C ASN A 177 0.15 3.08 -4.81
N LEU A 178 -1.00 3.08 -5.48
CA LEU A 178 -2.27 2.64 -4.92
C LEU A 178 -2.54 1.20 -5.39
N VAL A 179 -2.57 0.28 -4.45
CA VAL A 179 -2.79 -1.15 -4.71
C VAL A 179 -4.05 -1.66 -4.01
N PHE A 180 -4.54 -2.80 -4.45
CA PHE A 180 -5.69 -3.46 -3.83
C PHE A 180 -5.33 -4.90 -3.50
N SER A 181 -5.87 -5.42 -2.40
CA SER A 181 -5.71 -6.81 -2.01
C SER A 181 -7.04 -7.54 -1.95
N PHE A 182 -7.02 -8.82 -2.20
CA PHE A 182 -8.15 -9.71 -2.03
C PHE A 182 -8.09 -10.32 -0.62
N SER A 183 -9.19 -10.22 0.15
CA SER A 183 -9.30 -10.82 1.48
C SER A 183 -9.39 -12.32 1.40
N ILE A 184 -8.60 -13.02 2.23
CA ILE A 184 -8.55 -14.48 2.31
C ILE A 184 -8.99 -15.02 3.67
N ASP A 185 -9.64 -14.20 4.48
CA ASP A 185 -10.26 -14.63 5.72
C ASP A 185 -11.69 -15.15 5.49
N ASP A 186 -12.11 -16.12 6.28
CA ASP A 186 -13.40 -16.81 6.16
C ASP A 186 -14.60 -15.96 6.66
N THR A 187 -14.33 -14.84 7.31
CA THR A 187 -15.35 -13.88 7.73
C THR A 187 -15.88 -13.04 6.57
N HIS A 188 -15.20 -13.08 5.41
CA HIS A 188 -15.57 -12.31 4.23
C HIS A 188 -16.43 -13.11 3.24
N ASN A 189 -17.63 -12.63 2.96
CA ASN A 189 -18.59 -13.26 2.04
C ASN A 189 -18.07 -13.57 0.63
N HIS A 190 -16.95 -12.94 0.24
CA HIS A 190 -16.33 -13.13 -1.09
C HIS A 190 -15.20 -14.15 -1.09
N PHE A 191 -14.76 -14.62 0.09
CA PHE A 191 -13.69 -15.60 0.15
C PHE A 191 -14.25 -17.00 -0.10
N ASN A 192 -13.66 -17.67 -1.08
CA ASN A 192 -13.82 -19.11 -1.28
C ASN A 192 -12.54 -19.69 -1.91
N ILE A 193 -12.20 -20.91 -1.51
CA ILE A 193 -10.98 -21.58 -1.99
C ILE A 193 -10.97 -21.78 -3.52
N PRO A 194 -12.07 -22.21 -4.18
CA PRO A 194 -12.09 -22.33 -5.64
C PRO A 194 -11.77 -21.01 -6.36
N HIS A 195 -12.25 -19.87 -5.86
CA HIS A 195 -11.93 -18.58 -6.45
C HIS A 195 -10.47 -18.22 -6.23
N LEU A 196 -9.97 -18.40 -5.01
CA LEU A 196 -8.54 -18.15 -4.69
C LEU A 196 -7.62 -18.97 -5.61
N LEU A 197 -7.90 -20.25 -5.83
CA LEU A 197 -7.12 -21.09 -6.73
C LEU A 197 -7.12 -20.55 -8.17
N LYS A 198 -8.26 -20.06 -8.68
CA LYS A 198 -8.34 -19.41 -10.01
C LYS A 198 -7.46 -18.17 -10.08
N LEU A 199 -7.42 -17.34 -9.01
CA LEU A 199 -6.56 -16.16 -8.95
C LEU A 199 -5.07 -16.55 -8.97
N LEU A 200 -4.68 -17.57 -8.22
CA LEU A 200 -3.30 -18.08 -8.17
C LEU A 200 -2.86 -18.68 -9.53
N GLU A 201 -3.71 -19.48 -10.15
CA GLU A 201 -3.45 -20.04 -11.48
C GLU A 201 -3.30 -18.96 -12.54
N TYR A 202 -4.19 -17.96 -12.53
CA TYR A 202 -4.11 -16.82 -13.43
C TYR A 202 -2.82 -16.01 -13.21
N ALA A 203 -2.45 -15.74 -11.95
CA ALA A 203 -1.21 -15.06 -11.62
C ALA A 203 0.01 -15.82 -12.14
N LYS A 204 0.07 -17.14 -11.90
CA LYS A 204 1.15 -18.02 -12.37
C LYS A 204 1.25 -18.02 -13.89
N LYS A 205 0.14 -18.22 -14.60
CA LYS A 205 0.09 -18.31 -16.07
C LYS A 205 0.49 -16.99 -16.75
N ASN A 206 0.21 -15.84 -16.11
CA ASN A 206 0.38 -14.53 -16.72
C ASN A 206 1.51 -13.69 -16.09
N ASN A 207 2.42 -14.30 -15.32
CA ASN A 207 3.50 -13.63 -14.60
C ASN A 207 3.02 -12.41 -13.80
N LYS A 208 1.93 -12.56 -13.04
CA LYS A 208 1.36 -11.51 -12.20
C LYS A 208 1.74 -11.73 -10.74
N ILE A 209 1.81 -10.63 -9.99
CA ILE A 209 1.92 -10.66 -8.53
C ILE A 209 0.53 -10.45 -7.96
N LEU A 210 0.01 -11.46 -7.27
CA LEU A 210 -1.27 -11.42 -6.57
C LEU A 210 -1.07 -10.86 -5.16
N LYS A 211 -1.90 -9.88 -4.76
CA LYS A 211 -1.90 -9.30 -3.40
C LYS A 211 -3.08 -9.83 -2.62
N GLN A 212 -2.81 -10.37 -1.45
CA GLN A 212 -3.80 -10.94 -0.54
C GLN A 212 -3.63 -10.33 0.85
N ASN A 213 -4.71 -10.19 1.58
CA ASN A 213 -4.68 -9.80 2.98
C ASN A 213 -5.54 -10.74 3.83
N TYR A 214 -5.12 -10.88 5.06
CA TYR A 214 -5.83 -11.56 6.14
C TYR A 214 -6.07 -10.56 7.27
N SER A 215 -7.32 -10.46 7.76
CA SER A 215 -7.66 -9.72 8.95
C SER A 215 -8.59 -10.56 9.80
N MET A 216 -8.35 -10.62 11.08
CA MET A 216 -9.27 -11.23 12.04
C MET A 216 -10.27 -10.14 12.44
N ALA A 217 -11.39 -10.04 11.71
CA ALA A 217 -12.45 -9.09 12.03
C ALA A 217 -13.30 -9.55 13.20
#